data_019fc435027e220d920ff3418e9b9f8c
#
_entry.id   019fc435027e220d920ff3418e9b9f8c
#
_cell.length_a   1.000
_cell.length_b   1.000
_cell.length_c   1.000
_cell.angle_alpha   90.00
_cell.angle_beta   90.00
_cell.angle_gamma   90.00
#
_symmetry.space_group_name_H-M   'P 1'
#
loop_
_entity.id
_entity.type
_entity.pdbx_description
1 polymer ?
#
loop_
_entity_poly.entity_id
_entity_poly.type
_entity_poly.pdbx_seq_one_letter_code
_entity_poly.pdbx_strand_id
1 'polypeptide(L)'
;MAGVTPQLIKELREMTGAGMMDCKNALNETNGDLDKAVQALREAGLGKAAKKAGNVAAEGLISVLVNSDNTKAVLLELNSQTDFVAKNENFVNLTKEITTHALNNGIADAQTLASSKINGEEFQTYLNEKIATIGENLVARKLSLVSGQVVNGYVHATGRVGVVLAATCNDAVKDKAAALLRNIAMHASAMKPTVISYKDLDPAFVESENKAIRAEIEAENDELRRLGKPQKRIPEFVSKSQLTDEAIAAAKARFEDELKAQGKPEKIWANIIPGQIERFIADNTQLDGRFALLSQPYVMDDKKTVEQAIAEVDSSIVITEYIRFELGEGIEKKEEDFAAEVAKQMGK
;
A
#
# COMPACT_ATOMS: atom_id res chain seq x y z
N MET A 1 0.16 -57.55 3.39
CA MET A 1 0.38 -56.15 3.04
C MET A 1 -0.98 -55.47 2.94
N ALA A 2 -1.30 -54.50 3.78
CA ALA A 2 -2.51 -53.75 3.70
C ALA A 2 -2.47 -52.93 2.38
N GLY A 3 -3.39 -53.26 1.45
CA GLY A 3 -3.46 -52.57 0.16
C GLY A 3 -3.89 -51.10 0.37
N VAL A 4 -3.38 -50.19 -0.46
CA VAL A 4 -3.78 -48.78 -0.46
C VAL A 4 -5.28 -48.70 -0.83
N THR A 5 -6.11 -48.30 0.14
CA THR A 5 -7.56 -48.19 -0.05
C THR A 5 -7.98 -46.79 -0.37
N PRO A 6 -9.13 -46.56 -1.06
CA PRO A 6 -9.67 -45.24 -1.28
C PRO A 6 -9.87 -44.45 0.01
N GLN A 7 -10.17 -45.14 1.12
CA GLN A 7 -10.36 -44.56 2.45
C GLN A 7 -9.06 -43.98 2.99
N LEU A 8 -7.93 -44.72 2.91
CA LEU A 8 -6.61 -44.25 3.31
C LEU A 8 -6.16 -43.05 2.48
N ILE A 9 -6.47 -43.05 1.16
CA ILE A 9 -6.15 -41.91 0.27
C ILE A 9 -6.94 -40.67 0.72
N LYS A 10 -8.22 -40.83 1.06
CA LYS A 10 -9.05 -39.73 1.55
C LYS A 10 -8.52 -39.18 2.88
N GLU A 11 -8.20 -40.05 3.82
CA GLU A 11 -7.66 -39.69 5.14
C GLU A 11 -6.34 -38.92 5.01
N LEU A 12 -5.39 -39.43 4.23
CA LEU A 12 -4.13 -38.75 3.98
C LEU A 12 -4.32 -37.37 3.31
N ARG A 13 -5.30 -37.26 2.40
CA ARG A 13 -5.65 -36.01 1.77
C ARG A 13 -6.26 -35.00 2.74
N GLU A 14 -7.14 -35.46 3.65
CA GLU A 14 -7.73 -34.61 4.70
C GLU A 14 -6.64 -34.11 5.68
N MET A 15 -5.66 -34.94 5.99
CA MET A 15 -4.53 -34.56 6.87
C MET A 15 -3.55 -33.59 6.22
N THR A 16 -3.28 -33.72 4.92
CA THR A 16 -2.17 -33.02 4.25
C THR A 16 -2.59 -31.95 3.24
N GLY A 17 -3.84 -31.99 2.78
CA GLY A 17 -4.32 -31.16 1.67
C GLY A 17 -3.69 -31.49 0.31
N ALA A 18 -2.87 -32.52 0.20
CA ALA A 18 -2.16 -32.90 -1.03
C ALA A 18 -3.13 -33.45 -2.09
N GLY A 19 -2.69 -33.45 -3.36
CA GLY A 19 -3.46 -33.99 -4.48
C GLY A 19 -3.75 -35.50 -4.32
N MET A 20 -4.90 -35.98 -4.81
CA MET A 20 -5.31 -37.39 -4.69
C MET A 20 -4.26 -38.36 -5.23
N MET A 21 -3.63 -38.02 -6.35
CA MET A 21 -2.61 -38.86 -6.97
C MET A 21 -1.29 -38.85 -6.16
N ASP A 22 -0.92 -37.71 -5.60
CA ASP A 22 0.26 -37.61 -4.73
C ASP A 22 0.06 -38.45 -3.46
N CYS A 23 -1.13 -38.38 -2.83
CA CYS A 23 -1.48 -39.19 -1.68
C CYS A 23 -1.45 -40.70 -2.02
N LYS A 24 -2.01 -41.09 -3.16
CA LYS A 24 -1.99 -42.49 -3.64
C LYS A 24 -0.54 -42.99 -3.84
N ASN A 25 0.30 -42.19 -4.49
CA ASN A 25 1.70 -42.55 -4.76
C ASN A 25 2.49 -42.68 -3.45
N ALA A 26 2.36 -41.72 -2.53
CA ALA A 26 3.01 -41.75 -1.23
C ALA A 26 2.58 -42.98 -0.39
N LEU A 27 1.30 -43.30 -0.38
CA LEU A 27 0.81 -44.53 0.29
C LEU A 27 1.33 -45.81 -0.34
N ASN A 28 1.45 -45.86 -1.67
CA ASN A 28 2.02 -47.01 -2.36
C ASN A 28 3.53 -47.19 -2.01
N GLU A 29 4.30 -46.11 -2.00
CA GLU A 29 5.72 -46.11 -1.65
C GLU A 29 5.97 -46.51 -0.19
N THR A 30 5.03 -46.18 0.70
CA THR A 30 5.11 -46.46 2.13
C THR A 30 4.33 -47.69 2.57
N ASN A 31 3.81 -48.48 1.63
CA ASN A 31 2.99 -49.69 1.87
C ASN A 31 1.77 -49.45 2.77
N GLY A 32 1.13 -48.28 2.64
CA GLY A 32 -0.07 -47.89 3.36
C GLY A 32 0.18 -47.31 4.78
N ASP A 33 1.43 -47.04 5.13
CA ASP A 33 1.82 -46.39 6.38
C ASP A 33 1.55 -44.87 6.27
N LEU A 34 0.54 -44.38 6.98
CA LEU A 34 0.11 -42.98 6.93
C LEU A 34 1.17 -42.00 7.38
N ASP A 35 1.88 -42.28 8.48
CA ASP A 35 2.89 -41.38 9.02
C ASP A 35 4.08 -41.25 8.08
N LYS A 36 4.53 -42.35 7.49
CA LYS A 36 5.57 -42.32 6.46
C LYS A 36 5.10 -41.67 5.18
N ALA A 37 3.84 -41.82 4.81
CA ALA A 37 3.27 -41.17 3.64
C ALA A 37 3.18 -39.64 3.83
N VAL A 38 2.85 -39.16 5.03
CA VAL A 38 2.93 -37.73 5.38
C VAL A 38 4.35 -37.22 5.21
N GLN A 39 5.36 -37.95 5.75
CA GLN A 39 6.75 -37.57 5.62
C GLN A 39 7.24 -37.56 4.16
N ALA A 40 6.89 -38.59 3.38
CA ALA A 40 7.22 -38.66 1.95
C ALA A 40 6.59 -37.50 1.16
N LEU A 41 5.33 -37.12 1.47
CA LEU A 41 4.67 -35.96 0.87
C LEU A 41 5.37 -34.63 1.24
N ARG A 42 5.86 -34.48 2.47
CA ARG A 42 6.65 -33.32 2.89
C ARG A 42 7.94 -33.21 2.10
N GLU A 43 8.71 -34.30 2.00
CA GLU A 43 9.96 -34.31 1.24
C GLU A 43 9.73 -34.03 -0.27
N ALA A 44 8.71 -34.64 -0.86
CA ALA A 44 8.32 -34.35 -2.24
C ALA A 44 7.84 -32.90 -2.42
N GLY A 45 7.16 -32.33 -1.39
CA GLY A 45 6.72 -30.95 -1.34
C GLY A 45 7.88 -29.97 -1.36
N LEU A 46 8.93 -30.22 -0.58
CA LEU A 46 10.16 -29.41 -0.59
C LEU A 46 10.80 -29.39 -1.99
N GLY A 47 10.85 -30.56 -2.66
CA GLY A 47 11.35 -30.64 -4.04
C GLY A 47 10.51 -29.87 -5.05
N LYS A 48 9.18 -29.89 -4.91
CA LYS A 48 8.26 -29.09 -5.75
C LYS A 48 8.43 -27.60 -5.49
N ALA A 49 8.50 -27.17 -4.22
CA ALA A 49 8.72 -25.79 -3.83
C ALA A 49 10.03 -25.23 -4.39
N ALA A 50 11.13 -25.99 -4.27
CA ALA A 50 12.44 -25.59 -4.82
C ALA A 50 12.41 -25.37 -6.34
N LYS A 51 11.67 -26.20 -7.10
CA LYS A 51 11.49 -26.00 -8.55
C LYS A 51 10.68 -24.76 -8.91
N LYS A 52 9.81 -24.29 -8.00
CA LYS A 52 8.95 -23.11 -8.23
C LYS A 52 9.60 -21.81 -7.76
N ALA A 53 10.58 -21.86 -6.86
CA ALA A 53 11.19 -20.69 -6.21
C ALA A 53 11.78 -19.67 -7.22
N GLY A 54 12.17 -20.10 -8.42
CA GLY A 54 12.66 -19.21 -9.48
C GLY A 54 11.56 -18.49 -10.28
N ASN A 55 10.29 -18.84 -10.10
CA ASN A 55 9.18 -18.23 -10.82
C ASN A 55 8.82 -16.88 -10.19
N VAL A 56 8.60 -15.87 -11.04
CA VAL A 56 8.19 -14.53 -10.58
C VAL A 56 6.79 -14.60 -9.97
N ALA A 57 6.64 -14.12 -8.74
CA ALA A 57 5.38 -14.02 -8.02
C ALA A 57 5.02 -12.54 -7.86
N ALA A 58 4.30 -11.96 -8.83
CA ALA A 58 3.94 -10.55 -8.88
C ALA A 58 2.45 -10.28 -8.64
N GLU A 59 1.63 -11.34 -8.63
CA GLU A 59 0.22 -11.30 -8.23
C GLU A 59 0.09 -11.70 -6.75
N GLY A 60 -1.12 -11.75 -6.20
CA GLY A 60 -1.33 -12.11 -4.80
C GLY A 60 -2.32 -11.20 -4.07
N LEU A 61 -2.15 -11.02 -2.76
CA LEU A 61 -3.01 -10.20 -1.91
C LEU A 61 -2.21 -9.35 -0.93
N ILE A 62 -2.74 -8.16 -0.69
CA ILE A 62 -2.41 -7.35 0.48
C ILE A 62 -3.43 -7.65 1.59
N SER A 63 -2.96 -7.83 2.80
CA SER A 63 -3.79 -8.05 4.00
C SER A 63 -3.44 -7.03 5.08
N VAL A 64 -4.47 -6.50 5.74
CA VAL A 64 -4.35 -5.66 6.94
C VAL A 64 -5.16 -6.31 8.06
N LEU A 65 -4.55 -6.46 9.21
CA LEU A 65 -5.24 -6.90 10.42
C LEU A 65 -4.89 -5.96 11.58
N VAL A 66 -5.92 -5.38 12.16
CA VAL A 66 -5.82 -4.50 13.34
C VAL A 66 -6.26 -5.29 14.56
N ASN A 67 -5.56 -5.16 15.68
CA ASN A 67 -5.96 -5.78 16.93
C ASN A 67 -7.21 -5.11 17.53
N SER A 68 -7.83 -5.77 18.52
CA SER A 68 -9.13 -5.38 19.07
C SER A 68 -9.16 -4.03 19.80
N ASP A 69 -8.01 -3.56 20.28
CA ASP A 69 -7.87 -2.29 21.01
C ASP A 69 -7.30 -1.15 20.13
N ASN A 70 -7.15 -1.40 18.82
CA ASN A 70 -6.62 -0.44 17.85
C ASN A 70 -5.25 0.14 18.21
N THR A 71 -4.37 -0.65 18.79
CA THR A 71 -3.00 -0.23 19.16
C THR A 71 -1.92 -0.84 18.28
N LYS A 72 -2.27 -1.88 17.51
CA LYS A 72 -1.37 -2.57 16.59
C LYS A 72 -2.08 -2.98 15.31
N ALA A 73 -1.36 -2.94 14.21
CA ALA A 73 -1.80 -3.52 12.95
C ALA A 73 -0.64 -4.15 12.19
N VAL A 74 -0.94 -5.23 11.48
CA VAL A 74 -0.01 -5.84 10.51
C VAL A 74 -0.50 -5.54 9.11
N LEU A 75 0.42 -5.17 8.24
CA LEU A 75 0.25 -5.04 6.80
C LEU A 75 1.15 -6.08 6.13
N LEU A 76 0.58 -7.00 5.36
CA LEU A 76 1.27 -8.09 4.68
C LEU A 76 1.04 -8.02 3.17
N GLU A 77 2.09 -8.21 2.38
CA GLU A 77 2.04 -8.57 0.96
C GLU A 77 2.43 -10.05 0.81
N LEU A 78 1.44 -10.90 0.46
CA LEU A 78 1.66 -12.30 0.10
C LEU A 78 1.47 -12.46 -1.40
N ASN A 79 2.53 -12.85 -2.11
CA ASN A 79 2.55 -12.96 -3.56
C ASN A 79 2.33 -14.38 -4.04
N SER A 80 1.69 -14.52 -5.20
CA SER A 80 1.54 -15.72 -6.03
C SER A 80 1.94 -15.42 -7.47
N GLN A 81 2.04 -16.47 -8.30
CA GLN A 81 2.38 -16.29 -9.72
C GLN A 81 1.19 -15.72 -10.51
N THR A 82 -0.04 -16.19 -10.22
CA THR A 82 -1.25 -15.84 -10.96
C THR A 82 -2.31 -15.18 -10.08
N ASP A 83 -3.17 -14.40 -10.70
CA ASP A 83 -4.36 -13.82 -10.06
C ASP A 83 -5.45 -14.87 -9.77
N PHE A 84 -5.44 -16.02 -10.45
CA PHE A 84 -6.32 -17.14 -10.16
C PHE A 84 -6.06 -17.70 -8.76
N VAL A 85 -4.79 -17.89 -8.39
CA VAL A 85 -4.42 -18.32 -7.04
C VAL A 85 -4.76 -17.24 -6.02
N ALA A 86 -4.56 -15.98 -6.31
CA ALA A 86 -4.92 -14.88 -5.41
C ALA A 86 -6.43 -14.86 -5.05
N LYS A 87 -7.30 -15.37 -5.92
CA LYS A 87 -8.75 -15.49 -5.71
C LYS A 87 -9.16 -16.81 -5.05
N ASN A 88 -8.25 -17.76 -4.94
CA ASN A 88 -8.52 -19.07 -4.34
C ASN A 88 -8.70 -18.98 -2.82
N GLU A 89 -9.72 -19.63 -2.30
CA GLU A 89 -10.05 -19.62 -0.87
C GLU A 89 -8.88 -20.08 0.02
N ASN A 90 -8.15 -21.12 -0.41
CA ASN A 90 -6.98 -21.60 0.34
C ASN A 90 -5.89 -20.53 0.46
N PHE A 91 -5.66 -19.75 -0.60
CA PHE A 91 -4.69 -18.66 -0.58
C PHE A 91 -5.18 -17.49 0.27
N VAL A 92 -6.45 -17.13 0.19
CA VAL A 92 -7.06 -16.10 1.04
C VAL A 92 -6.95 -16.48 2.52
N ASN A 93 -7.24 -17.74 2.86
CA ASN A 93 -7.13 -18.23 4.23
C ASN A 93 -5.69 -18.28 4.71
N LEU A 94 -4.75 -18.71 3.86
CA LEU A 94 -3.31 -18.66 4.14
C LEU A 94 -2.83 -17.24 4.43
N THR A 95 -3.27 -16.26 3.62
CA THR A 95 -2.93 -14.84 3.83
C THR A 95 -3.41 -14.35 5.19
N LYS A 96 -4.65 -14.69 5.58
CA LYS A 96 -5.21 -14.34 6.89
C LYS A 96 -4.47 -15.02 8.03
N GLU A 97 -4.12 -16.30 7.88
CA GLU A 97 -3.39 -17.09 8.87
C GLU A 97 -2.01 -16.49 9.15
N ILE A 98 -1.25 -16.16 8.10
CA ILE A 98 0.07 -15.53 8.23
C ILE A 98 -0.05 -14.15 8.88
N THR A 99 -1.04 -13.33 8.46
CA THR A 99 -1.26 -11.99 9.02
C THR A 99 -1.61 -12.07 10.51
N THR A 100 -2.47 -13.04 10.89
CA THR A 100 -2.86 -13.28 12.29
C THR A 100 -1.67 -13.77 13.12
N HIS A 101 -0.87 -14.69 12.58
CA HIS A 101 0.35 -15.15 13.20
C HIS A 101 1.31 -14.00 13.48
N ALA A 102 1.54 -13.13 12.49
CA ALA A 102 2.42 -11.98 12.63
C ALA A 102 1.94 -11.00 13.70
N LEU A 103 0.63 -10.70 13.73
CA LEU A 103 0.05 -9.79 14.73
C LEU A 103 0.18 -10.36 16.15
N ASN A 104 -0.19 -11.63 16.35
CA ASN A 104 -0.19 -12.26 17.67
C ASN A 104 1.20 -12.44 18.26
N ASN A 105 2.22 -12.60 17.41
CA ASN A 105 3.61 -12.79 17.83
C ASN A 105 4.48 -11.53 17.73
N GLY A 106 3.89 -10.40 17.33
CA GLY A 106 4.62 -9.12 17.25
C GLY A 106 5.72 -9.12 16.18
N ILE A 107 5.53 -9.85 15.08
CA ILE A 107 6.51 -9.97 14.00
C ILE A 107 6.54 -8.67 13.20
N ALA A 108 7.72 -8.02 13.18
CA ALA A 108 7.85 -6.66 12.68
C ALA A 108 8.01 -6.57 11.15
N ASP A 109 8.63 -7.57 10.53
CA ASP A 109 9.02 -7.54 9.12
C ASP A 109 9.08 -8.95 8.51
N ALA A 110 9.25 -9.01 7.19
CA ALA A 110 9.28 -10.27 6.43
C ALA A 110 10.49 -11.15 6.78
N GLN A 111 11.62 -10.58 7.18
CA GLN A 111 12.81 -11.34 7.60
C GLN A 111 12.58 -12.04 8.93
N THR A 112 12.00 -11.33 9.88
CA THR A 112 11.60 -11.89 11.18
C THR A 112 10.53 -12.97 10.98
N LEU A 113 9.56 -12.76 10.08
CA LEU A 113 8.56 -13.77 9.72
C LEU A 113 9.22 -15.04 9.17
N ALA A 114 10.16 -14.90 8.23
CA ALA A 114 10.85 -16.04 7.63
C ALA A 114 11.61 -16.89 8.66
N SER A 115 12.03 -16.30 9.78
CA SER A 115 12.75 -16.95 10.89
C SER A 115 11.83 -17.39 12.03
N SER A 116 10.51 -17.19 11.90
CA SER A 116 9.53 -17.53 12.93
C SER A 116 9.05 -18.99 12.83
N LYS A 117 8.29 -19.42 13.84
CA LYS A 117 7.59 -20.69 13.84
C LYS A 117 6.09 -20.46 13.81
N ILE A 118 5.43 -21.06 12.83
CA ILE A 118 3.97 -21.07 12.70
C ILE A 118 3.45 -22.49 12.91
N ASN A 119 2.44 -22.66 13.73
CA ASN A 119 1.86 -23.98 14.05
C ASN A 119 2.88 -25.03 14.55
N GLY A 120 3.97 -24.57 15.20
CA GLY A 120 5.02 -25.43 15.75
C GLY A 120 6.14 -25.81 14.78
N GLU A 121 6.07 -25.42 13.52
CA GLU A 121 7.10 -25.65 12.51
C GLU A 121 7.74 -24.34 12.00
N GLU A 122 8.93 -24.45 11.40
CA GLU A 122 9.62 -23.31 10.78
C GLU A 122 8.77 -22.73 9.66
N PHE A 123 8.60 -21.39 9.62
CA PHE A 123 7.73 -20.70 8.63
C PHE A 123 8.05 -21.08 7.19
N GLN A 124 9.33 -21.25 6.85
CA GLN A 124 9.71 -21.64 5.49
C GLN A 124 9.24 -23.06 5.14
N THR A 125 9.27 -23.99 6.10
CA THR A 125 8.74 -25.35 5.91
C THR A 125 7.23 -25.31 5.67
N TYR A 126 6.52 -24.59 6.54
CA TYR A 126 5.09 -24.36 6.42
C TYR A 126 4.72 -23.75 5.04
N LEU A 127 5.43 -22.71 4.58
CA LEU A 127 5.18 -22.07 3.30
C LEU A 127 5.45 -23.02 2.11
N ASN A 128 6.51 -23.84 2.19
CA ASN A 128 6.83 -24.84 1.17
C ASN A 128 5.73 -25.91 1.02
N GLU A 129 5.09 -26.33 2.12
CA GLU A 129 3.94 -27.23 2.08
C GLU A 129 2.74 -26.60 1.35
N LYS A 130 2.51 -25.28 1.58
CA LYS A 130 1.46 -24.53 0.86
C LYS A 130 1.80 -24.38 -0.63
N ILE A 131 3.07 -24.13 -0.98
CA ILE A 131 3.54 -24.10 -2.37
C ILE A 131 3.30 -25.46 -3.05
N ALA A 132 3.59 -26.57 -2.36
CA ALA A 132 3.36 -27.90 -2.89
C ALA A 132 1.88 -28.20 -3.15
N THR A 133 1.00 -27.72 -2.27
CA THR A 133 -0.46 -27.94 -2.33
C THR A 133 -1.12 -27.03 -3.37
N ILE A 134 -0.77 -25.74 -3.40
CA ILE A 134 -1.32 -24.73 -4.31
C ILE A 134 -0.73 -24.89 -5.72
N GLY A 135 0.54 -25.30 -5.83
CA GLY A 135 1.21 -25.55 -7.09
C GLY A 135 1.88 -24.34 -7.72
N GLU A 136 1.95 -23.20 -7.01
CA GLU A 136 2.62 -21.97 -7.44
C GLU A 136 3.67 -21.52 -6.44
N ASN A 137 4.64 -20.72 -6.88
CA ASN A 137 5.55 -19.99 -5.98
C ASN A 137 4.77 -19.00 -5.13
N LEU A 138 4.98 -19.04 -3.82
CA LEU A 138 4.38 -18.12 -2.86
C LEU A 138 5.49 -17.41 -2.09
N VAL A 139 5.35 -16.09 -1.92
CA VAL A 139 6.35 -15.27 -1.25
C VAL A 139 5.67 -14.30 -0.29
N ALA A 140 5.97 -14.38 1.00
CA ALA A 140 5.66 -13.32 1.97
C ALA A 140 6.68 -12.19 1.79
N ARG A 141 6.40 -11.27 0.85
CA ARG A 141 7.38 -10.34 0.31
C ARG A 141 7.62 -9.12 1.19
N LYS A 142 6.55 -8.51 1.66
CA LYS A 142 6.60 -7.35 2.56
C LYS A 142 5.71 -7.61 3.76
N LEU A 143 6.18 -7.26 4.93
CA LEU A 143 5.42 -7.23 6.16
C LEU A 143 5.86 -6.03 6.98
N SER A 144 4.89 -5.36 7.60
CA SER A 144 5.14 -4.31 8.57
C SER A 144 4.16 -4.44 9.72
N LEU A 145 4.67 -4.37 10.94
CA LEU A 145 3.89 -4.21 12.17
C LEU A 145 3.97 -2.75 12.59
N VAL A 146 2.83 -2.09 12.62
CA VAL A 146 2.67 -0.73 13.12
C VAL A 146 2.10 -0.79 14.53
N SER A 147 2.68 -0.03 15.45
CA SER A 147 2.22 0.07 16.85
C SER A 147 2.12 1.53 17.27
N GLY A 148 1.07 1.89 17.98
CA GLY A 148 0.86 3.27 18.41
C GLY A 148 -0.26 3.39 19.44
N GLN A 149 -0.53 4.63 19.87
CA GLN A 149 -1.62 4.91 20.78
C GLN A 149 -2.99 4.63 20.16
N VAL A 150 -3.12 4.93 18.85
CA VAL A 150 -4.25 4.56 17.99
C VAL A 150 -3.72 4.14 16.64
N VAL A 151 -4.12 2.97 16.18
CA VAL A 151 -3.73 2.40 14.88
C VAL A 151 -4.98 1.92 14.15
N ASN A 152 -5.08 2.21 12.88
CA ASN A 152 -6.09 1.59 12.02
C ASN A 152 -5.58 1.49 10.58
N GLY A 153 -6.30 0.71 9.76
CA GLY A 153 -5.91 0.51 8.38
C GLY A 153 -7.07 0.15 7.48
N TYR A 154 -6.77 0.05 6.20
CA TYR A 154 -7.72 -0.24 5.15
C TYR A 154 -7.08 -1.08 4.05
N VAL A 155 -7.81 -2.06 3.55
CA VAL A 155 -7.48 -2.78 2.31
C VAL A 155 -8.53 -2.43 1.27
N HIS A 156 -8.08 -2.02 0.08
CA HIS A 156 -8.98 -1.74 -1.03
C HIS A 156 -9.67 -3.03 -1.51
N ALA A 157 -10.90 -2.93 -1.97
CA ALA A 157 -11.76 -4.08 -2.33
C ALA A 157 -11.12 -5.10 -3.29
N THR A 158 -10.17 -4.66 -4.11
CA THR A 158 -9.40 -5.54 -5.02
C THR A 158 -8.34 -6.39 -4.32
N GLY A 159 -8.04 -6.13 -3.03
CA GLY A 159 -6.95 -6.78 -2.31
C GLY A 159 -5.54 -6.39 -2.79
N ARG A 160 -5.41 -5.34 -3.62
CA ARG A 160 -4.13 -4.95 -4.25
C ARG A 160 -3.44 -3.77 -3.57
N VAL A 161 -4.13 -3.04 -2.73
CA VAL A 161 -3.59 -1.89 -2.00
C VAL A 161 -4.04 -1.97 -0.55
N GLY A 162 -3.11 -1.81 0.36
CA GLY A 162 -3.35 -1.71 1.79
C GLY A 162 -2.61 -0.54 2.40
N VAL A 163 -3.23 0.07 3.39
CA VAL A 163 -2.67 1.21 4.13
C VAL A 163 -2.89 1.00 5.62
N VAL A 164 -1.89 1.31 6.41
CA VAL A 164 -1.96 1.38 7.87
C VAL A 164 -1.45 2.73 8.33
N LEU A 165 -2.14 3.32 9.31
CA LEU A 165 -1.80 4.58 9.94
C LEU A 165 -1.75 4.41 11.45
N ALA A 166 -0.79 5.10 12.09
CA ALA A 166 -0.77 5.31 13.52
C ALA A 166 -0.92 6.80 13.85
N ALA A 167 -1.51 7.09 15.01
CA ALA A 167 -1.64 8.45 15.52
C ALA A 167 -1.55 8.50 17.04
N THR A 168 -1.25 9.69 17.55
CA THR A 168 -1.45 10.07 18.94
C THR A 168 -2.67 10.98 19.05
N CYS A 169 -3.36 10.96 20.18
CA CYS A 169 -4.49 11.83 20.47
C CYS A 169 -4.78 11.85 21.98
N ASN A 170 -5.70 12.70 22.41
CA ASN A 170 -6.27 12.62 23.74
C ASN A 170 -7.05 11.31 23.94
N ASP A 171 -6.96 10.70 25.12
CA ASP A 171 -7.61 9.41 25.41
C ASP A 171 -9.13 9.44 25.18
N ALA A 172 -9.78 10.57 25.45
CA ALA A 172 -11.23 10.73 25.28
C ALA A 172 -11.71 10.61 23.82
N VAL A 173 -10.82 10.74 22.85
CA VAL A 173 -11.17 10.71 21.41
C VAL A 173 -10.62 9.51 20.64
N LYS A 174 -10.02 8.53 21.34
CA LYS A 174 -9.39 7.36 20.70
C LYS A 174 -10.30 6.63 19.70
N ASP A 175 -11.55 6.37 20.07
CA ASP A 175 -12.48 5.67 19.19
C ASP A 175 -12.80 6.48 17.92
N LYS A 176 -12.95 7.80 18.08
CA LYS A 176 -13.16 8.71 16.93
C LYS A 176 -11.91 8.78 16.05
N ALA A 177 -10.72 8.83 16.67
CA ALA A 177 -9.45 8.80 15.97
C ALA A 177 -9.27 7.48 15.19
N ALA A 178 -9.59 6.33 15.79
CA ALA A 178 -9.53 5.04 15.11
C ALA A 178 -10.45 4.99 13.88
N ALA A 179 -11.68 5.49 13.99
CA ALA A 179 -12.60 5.56 12.85
C ALA A 179 -12.09 6.52 11.76
N LEU A 180 -11.56 7.69 12.17
CA LEU A 180 -10.97 8.67 11.24
C LEU A 180 -9.76 8.10 10.51
N LEU A 181 -8.83 7.42 11.21
CA LEU A 181 -7.66 6.79 10.61
C LEU A 181 -8.04 5.78 9.53
N ARG A 182 -9.11 5.00 9.72
CA ARG A 182 -9.62 4.09 8.69
C ARG A 182 -10.05 4.84 7.42
N ASN A 183 -10.74 5.97 7.57
CA ASN A 183 -11.18 6.78 6.44
C ASN A 183 -9.99 7.46 5.73
N ILE A 184 -8.98 7.91 6.49
CA ILE A 184 -7.74 8.47 5.94
C ILE A 184 -6.92 7.36 5.24
N ALA A 185 -6.89 6.13 5.78
CA ALA A 185 -6.25 4.99 5.10
C ALA A 185 -6.93 4.67 3.77
N MET A 186 -8.27 4.75 3.71
CA MET A 186 -9.02 4.62 2.45
C MET A 186 -8.68 5.75 1.47
N HIS A 187 -8.63 7.00 1.92
CA HIS A 187 -8.17 8.14 1.13
C HIS A 187 -6.75 7.90 0.58
N ALA A 188 -5.79 7.53 1.44
CA ALA A 188 -4.40 7.33 1.06
C ALA A 188 -4.20 6.14 0.10
N SER A 189 -5.10 5.14 0.14
CA SER A 189 -5.08 4.04 -0.82
C SER A 189 -5.32 4.50 -2.26
N ALA A 190 -6.15 5.52 -2.44
CA ALA A 190 -6.51 6.11 -3.73
C ALA A 190 -5.55 7.22 -4.16
N MET A 191 -5.23 8.15 -3.24
CA MET A 191 -4.48 9.37 -3.53
C MET A 191 -2.95 9.19 -3.49
N LYS A 192 -2.45 8.05 -3.00
CA LYS A 192 -1.04 7.65 -3.03
C LYS A 192 -0.05 8.71 -2.51
N PRO A 193 -0.26 9.34 -1.34
CA PRO A 193 0.73 10.25 -0.80
C PRO A 193 2.05 9.50 -0.54
N THR A 194 3.17 10.20 -0.62
CA THR A 194 4.50 9.63 -0.36
C THR A 194 5.03 9.98 1.04
N VAL A 195 4.52 11.07 1.62
CA VAL A 195 4.89 11.56 2.95
C VAL A 195 3.65 11.96 3.74
N ILE A 196 3.76 12.08 5.06
CA ILE A 196 2.66 12.53 5.93
C ILE A 196 2.46 14.04 5.76
N SER A 197 3.51 14.83 5.87
CA SER A 197 3.47 16.29 5.84
C SER A 197 4.36 16.83 4.72
N TYR A 198 4.03 18.02 4.20
CA TYR A 198 4.92 18.75 3.28
C TYR A 198 6.31 19.02 3.87
N LYS A 199 6.46 19.02 5.19
CA LYS A 199 7.72 19.18 5.90
C LYS A 199 8.66 17.98 5.73
N ASP A 200 8.12 16.83 5.36
CA ASP A 200 8.84 15.57 5.17
C ASP A 200 9.30 15.39 3.71
N LEU A 201 8.92 16.32 2.81
CA LEU A 201 9.40 16.32 1.43
C LEU A 201 10.89 16.68 1.38
N ASP A 202 11.65 15.90 0.62
CA ASP A 202 13.07 16.19 0.37
C ASP A 202 13.22 17.55 -0.34
N PRO A 203 14.02 18.49 0.19
CA PRO A 203 14.23 19.80 -0.43
C PRO A 203 14.77 19.73 -1.85
N ALA A 204 15.62 18.75 -2.17
CA ALA A 204 16.15 18.57 -3.52
C ALA A 204 15.07 18.08 -4.49
N PHE A 205 14.16 17.22 -4.01
CA PHE A 205 12.97 16.81 -4.76
C PHE A 205 12.04 18.00 -5.02
N VAL A 206 11.75 18.82 -4.00
CA VAL A 206 10.91 20.04 -4.14
C VAL A 206 11.51 20.99 -5.18
N GLU A 207 12.81 21.22 -5.16
CA GLU A 207 13.50 22.10 -6.12
C GLU A 207 13.47 21.51 -7.55
N SER A 208 13.65 20.21 -7.69
CA SER A 208 13.55 19.50 -8.98
C SER A 208 12.16 19.61 -9.57
N GLU A 209 11.12 19.35 -8.76
CA GLU A 209 9.71 19.42 -9.18
C GLU A 209 9.31 20.88 -9.51
N ASN A 210 9.81 21.87 -8.75
CA ASN A 210 9.58 23.28 -9.08
C ASN A 210 10.06 23.59 -10.51
N LYS A 211 11.29 23.18 -10.86
CA LYS A 211 11.81 23.37 -12.21
C LYS A 211 10.99 22.65 -13.28
N ALA A 212 10.59 21.40 -13.00
CA ALA A 212 9.80 20.58 -13.93
C ALA A 212 8.40 21.20 -14.17
N ILE A 213 7.69 21.55 -13.10
CA ILE A 213 6.34 22.15 -13.18
C ILE A 213 6.39 23.49 -13.93
N ARG A 214 7.37 24.33 -13.65
CA ARG A 214 7.53 25.61 -14.35
C ARG A 214 7.79 25.42 -15.84
N ALA A 215 8.69 24.52 -16.22
CA ALA A 215 8.99 24.20 -17.61
C ALA A 215 7.77 23.63 -18.36
N GLU A 216 6.98 22.79 -17.72
CA GLU A 216 5.74 22.24 -18.28
C GLU A 216 4.72 23.35 -18.56
N ILE A 217 4.49 24.25 -17.58
CA ILE A 217 3.54 25.36 -17.75
C ILE A 217 4.05 26.36 -18.80
N GLU A 218 5.36 26.62 -18.88
CA GLU A 218 5.95 27.47 -19.93
C GLU A 218 5.71 26.88 -21.33
N ALA A 219 5.96 25.60 -21.51
CA ALA A 219 5.70 24.91 -22.78
C ALA A 219 4.21 24.95 -23.16
N GLU A 220 3.30 24.73 -22.20
CA GLU A 220 1.86 24.83 -22.41
C GLU A 220 1.44 26.27 -22.73
N ASN A 221 2.02 27.27 -22.09
CA ASN A 221 1.77 28.68 -22.37
C ASN A 221 2.20 29.08 -23.78
N ASP A 222 3.27 28.48 -24.30
CA ASP A 222 3.70 28.70 -25.68
C ASP A 222 2.66 28.19 -26.68
N GLU A 223 2.02 27.04 -26.38
CA GLU A 223 0.92 26.52 -27.20
C GLU A 223 -0.35 27.38 -27.06
N LEU A 224 -0.73 27.76 -25.83
CA LEU A 224 -1.87 28.64 -25.57
C LEU A 224 -1.71 30.00 -26.28
N ARG A 225 -0.49 30.54 -26.31
CA ARG A 225 -0.17 31.79 -27.03
C ARG A 225 -0.36 31.65 -28.51
N ARG A 226 0.05 30.52 -29.13
CA ARG A 226 -0.17 30.23 -30.55
C ARG A 226 -1.68 30.11 -30.88
N LEU A 227 -2.46 29.62 -29.93
CA LEU A 227 -3.91 29.44 -30.07
C LEU A 227 -4.73 30.72 -29.72
N GLY A 228 -4.07 31.82 -29.30
CA GLY A 228 -4.75 33.04 -28.85
C GLY A 228 -5.54 32.87 -27.56
N LYS A 229 -5.22 31.87 -26.74
CA LYS A 229 -5.89 31.57 -25.48
C LYS A 229 -5.17 32.23 -24.29
N PRO A 230 -5.89 32.49 -23.18
CA PRO A 230 -5.26 32.97 -21.95
C PRO A 230 -4.18 32.02 -21.46
N GLN A 231 -3.01 32.56 -21.07
CA GLN A 231 -1.91 31.79 -20.53
C GLN A 231 -2.18 31.46 -19.08
N LYS A 232 -1.63 30.31 -18.63
CA LYS A 232 -1.61 29.89 -17.23
C LYS A 232 -0.57 30.71 -16.46
N ARG A 233 -0.86 30.99 -15.20
CA ARG A 233 0.10 31.62 -14.30
C ARG A 233 1.16 30.60 -13.93
N ILE A 234 2.44 30.96 -14.07
CA ILE A 234 3.57 30.16 -13.61
C ILE A 234 3.69 30.39 -12.10
N PRO A 235 3.67 29.33 -11.27
CA PRO A 235 3.79 29.46 -9.83
C PRO A 235 5.20 29.93 -9.45
N GLU A 236 5.30 30.75 -8.42
CA GLU A 236 6.59 31.21 -7.84
C GLU A 236 7.21 30.08 -7.00
N PHE A 237 6.36 29.33 -6.30
CA PHE A 237 6.68 28.22 -5.43
C PHE A 237 5.80 27.02 -5.76
N VAL A 238 6.13 25.82 -5.27
CA VAL A 238 5.34 24.61 -5.46
C VAL A 238 4.99 23.89 -4.17
N SER A 239 5.66 24.26 -3.06
CA SER A 239 5.45 23.68 -1.73
C SER A 239 5.37 24.75 -0.65
N LYS A 240 4.56 24.51 0.37
CA LYS A 240 4.47 25.35 1.57
C LYS A 240 5.81 25.46 2.30
N SER A 241 6.71 24.50 2.14
CA SER A 241 8.07 24.60 2.68
C SER A 241 8.89 25.77 2.12
N GLN A 242 8.51 26.29 0.94
CA GLN A 242 9.15 27.43 0.28
C GLN A 242 8.43 28.78 0.60
N LEU A 243 7.19 28.71 1.13
CA LEU A 243 6.39 29.89 1.48
C LEU A 243 6.79 30.41 2.87
N THR A 244 7.84 31.23 2.92
CA THR A 244 8.23 31.94 4.15
C THR A 244 7.25 33.06 4.47
N ASP A 245 7.28 33.57 5.73
CA ASP A 245 6.50 34.72 6.13
C ASP A 245 6.82 35.96 5.28
N GLU A 246 8.08 36.11 4.88
CA GLU A 246 8.53 37.17 3.97
C GLU A 246 7.93 37.03 2.59
N ALA A 247 7.84 35.81 2.05
CA ALA A 247 7.23 35.57 0.74
C ALA A 247 5.73 35.87 0.76
N ILE A 248 5.03 35.51 1.85
CA ILE A 248 3.60 35.84 2.03
C ILE A 248 3.42 37.34 2.19
N ALA A 249 4.26 38.03 2.97
CA ALA A 249 4.24 39.49 3.13
C ALA A 249 4.48 40.22 1.83
N ALA A 250 5.44 39.75 1.02
CA ALA A 250 5.69 40.32 -0.31
C ALA A 250 4.52 40.15 -1.26
N ALA A 251 3.86 38.97 -1.25
CA ALA A 251 2.65 38.73 -2.02
C ALA A 251 1.50 39.67 -1.59
N LYS A 252 1.34 39.85 -0.28
CA LYS A 252 0.33 40.77 0.28
C LYS A 252 0.59 42.21 -0.18
N ALA A 253 1.80 42.71 -0.07
CA ALA A 253 2.16 44.06 -0.51
C ALA A 253 1.88 44.24 -2.03
N ARG A 254 2.20 43.26 -2.85
CA ARG A 254 1.88 43.27 -4.28
C ARG A 254 0.37 43.36 -4.54
N PHE A 255 -0.46 42.63 -3.80
CA PHE A 255 -1.91 42.69 -3.94
C PHE A 255 -2.48 44.04 -3.49
N GLU A 256 -1.91 44.66 -2.45
CA GLU A 256 -2.25 46.01 -2.00
C GLU A 256 -1.95 47.05 -3.11
N ASP A 257 -0.78 46.94 -3.74
CA ASP A 257 -0.38 47.83 -4.85
C ASP A 257 -1.30 47.62 -6.08
N GLU A 258 -1.67 46.38 -6.41
CA GLU A 258 -2.60 46.06 -7.49
C GLU A 258 -3.98 46.65 -7.23
N LEU A 259 -4.52 46.54 -6.00
CA LEU A 259 -5.81 47.12 -5.63
C LEU A 259 -5.80 48.65 -5.68
N LYS A 260 -4.68 49.25 -5.26
CA LYS A 260 -4.46 50.70 -5.36
C LYS A 260 -4.42 51.17 -6.79
N ALA A 261 -3.71 50.47 -7.69
CA ALA A 261 -3.65 50.74 -9.11
C ALA A 261 -5.02 50.63 -9.80
N GLN A 262 -5.89 49.71 -9.31
CA GLN A 262 -7.29 49.55 -9.75
C GLN A 262 -8.24 50.62 -9.17
N GLY A 263 -7.75 51.54 -8.35
CA GLY A 263 -8.58 52.58 -7.72
C GLY A 263 -9.57 52.04 -6.68
N LYS A 264 -9.36 50.84 -6.12
CA LYS A 264 -10.25 50.26 -5.12
C LYS A 264 -10.01 50.89 -3.74
N PRO A 265 -11.10 51.32 -3.03
CA PRO A 265 -10.98 51.95 -1.73
C PRO A 265 -10.33 51.02 -0.70
N GLU A 266 -9.41 51.50 0.12
CA GLU A 266 -8.72 50.73 1.17
C GLU A 266 -9.66 49.99 2.13
N LYS A 267 -10.83 50.57 2.39
CA LYS A 267 -11.86 49.99 3.29
C LYS A 267 -12.35 48.59 2.87
N ILE A 268 -12.21 48.23 1.59
CA ILE A 268 -12.63 46.90 1.09
C ILE A 268 -11.45 45.91 0.98
N TRP A 269 -10.21 46.35 1.16
CA TRP A 269 -9.03 45.50 1.04
C TRP A 269 -9.03 44.40 2.09
N ALA A 270 -9.47 44.68 3.32
CA ALA A 270 -9.61 43.69 4.39
C ALA A 270 -10.48 42.49 4.00
N ASN A 271 -11.41 42.65 3.06
CA ASN A 271 -12.29 41.59 2.57
C ASN A 271 -11.71 40.87 1.32
N ILE A 272 -10.82 41.52 0.56
CA ILE A 272 -10.29 41.01 -0.69
C ILE A 272 -8.96 40.28 -0.51
N ILE A 273 -8.04 40.93 0.26
CA ILE A 273 -6.66 40.44 0.42
C ILE A 273 -6.60 39.01 1.02
N PRO A 274 -7.37 38.66 2.06
CA PRO A 274 -7.36 37.30 2.60
C PRO A 274 -7.64 36.24 1.53
N GLY A 275 -8.67 36.42 0.70
CA GLY A 275 -8.99 35.49 -0.38
C GLY A 275 -7.91 35.43 -1.47
N GLN A 276 -7.24 36.57 -1.76
CA GLN A 276 -6.10 36.59 -2.70
C GLN A 276 -4.89 35.84 -2.14
N ILE A 277 -4.62 35.97 -0.83
CA ILE A 277 -3.53 35.22 -0.16
C ILE A 277 -3.85 33.72 -0.12
N GLU A 278 -5.08 33.34 0.22
CA GLU A 278 -5.49 31.93 0.20
C GLU A 278 -5.29 31.32 -1.20
N ARG A 279 -5.72 32.05 -2.22
CA ARG A 279 -5.50 31.62 -3.63
C ARG A 279 -4.02 31.56 -3.99
N PHE A 280 -3.23 32.53 -3.57
CA PHE A 280 -1.78 32.53 -3.79
C PHE A 280 -1.12 31.30 -3.14
N ILE A 281 -1.50 30.98 -1.89
CA ILE A 281 -1.02 29.77 -1.21
C ILE A 281 -1.42 28.53 -2.01
N ALA A 282 -2.70 28.38 -2.38
CA ALA A 282 -3.19 27.23 -3.13
C ALA A 282 -2.46 27.05 -4.47
N ASP A 283 -2.27 28.16 -5.22
CA ASP A 283 -1.57 28.14 -6.51
C ASP A 283 -0.07 27.77 -6.37
N ASN A 284 0.54 27.98 -5.20
CA ASN A 284 1.97 27.78 -4.92
C ASN A 284 2.27 26.58 -3.98
N THR A 285 1.29 25.68 -3.74
CA THR A 285 1.46 24.48 -2.90
C THR A 285 0.94 23.21 -3.60
N GLN A 286 0.98 23.18 -4.93
CA GLN A 286 0.45 22.08 -5.72
C GLN A 286 1.18 20.76 -5.46
N LEU A 287 2.49 20.82 -5.18
CA LEU A 287 3.29 19.64 -4.86
C LEU A 287 2.81 18.97 -3.56
N ASP A 288 2.51 19.78 -2.55
CA ASP A 288 2.02 19.28 -1.26
C ASP A 288 0.70 18.54 -1.42
N GLY A 289 -0.23 19.07 -2.23
CA GLY A 289 -1.50 18.45 -2.54
C GLY A 289 -1.38 17.14 -3.33
N ARG A 290 -0.24 16.87 -3.96
CA ARG A 290 0.02 15.61 -4.68
C ARG A 290 0.69 14.57 -3.78
N PHE A 291 1.66 14.96 -2.97
CA PHE A 291 2.58 14.03 -2.29
C PHE A 291 2.45 14.01 -0.76
N ALA A 292 1.92 15.06 -0.11
CA ALA A 292 1.82 15.12 1.33
C ALA A 292 0.38 14.83 1.80
N LEU A 293 0.18 13.73 2.52
CA LEU A 293 -1.12 13.24 2.99
C LEU A 293 -2.00 14.33 3.62
N LEU A 294 -1.43 15.10 4.55
CA LEU A 294 -2.16 16.13 5.29
C LEU A 294 -2.63 17.28 4.40
N SER A 295 -1.92 17.55 3.29
CA SER A 295 -2.22 18.64 2.36
C SER A 295 -3.14 18.23 1.22
N GLN A 296 -3.42 16.93 1.03
CA GLN A 296 -4.29 16.44 -0.02
C GLN A 296 -5.75 16.85 0.21
N PRO A 297 -6.51 17.21 -0.84
CA PRO A 297 -7.96 17.33 -0.76
C PRO A 297 -8.56 16.01 -0.28
N TYR A 298 -9.38 16.05 0.77
CA TYR A 298 -9.91 14.86 1.41
C TYR A 298 -10.99 14.18 0.56
N VAL A 299 -10.78 12.93 0.19
CA VAL A 299 -11.66 12.17 -0.72
C VAL A 299 -13.13 12.11 -0.26
N MET A 300 -13.38 12.19 1.06
CA MET A 300 -14.75 12.18 1.62
C MET A 300 -15.42 13.55 1.59
N ASP A 301 -14.64 14.63 1.48
CA ASP A 301 -15.11 16.01 1.39
C ASP A 301 -14.01 16.88 0.78
N ASP A 302 -14.06 17.06 -0.54
CA ASP A 302 -13.04 17.75 -1.33
C ASP A 302 -12.90 19.27 -1.06
N LYS A 303 -13.80 19.81 -0.23
CA LYS A 303 -13.74 21.23 0.20
C LYS A 303 -12.71 21.46 1.31
N LYS A 304 -12.16 20.42 1.88
CA LYS A 304 -11.15 20.48 2.95
C LYS A 304 -9.99 19.53 2.68
N THR A 305 -8.85 19.84 3.30
CA THR A 305 -7.69 18.95 3.31
C THR A 305 -7.86 17.86 4.38
N VAL A 306 -7.03 16.81 4.30
CA VAL A 306 -6.95 15.78 5.34
C VAL A 306 -6.63 16.41 6.70
N GLU A 307 -5.71 17.38 6.77
CA GLU A 307 -5.37 18.13 8.01
C GLU A 307 -6.60 18.82 8.60
N GLN A 308 -7.39 19.49 7.76
CA GLN A 308 -8.63 20.15 8.21
C GLN A 308 -9.68 19.14 8.69
N ALA A 309 -9.82 18.01 8.00
CA ALA A 309 -10.71 16.93 8.42
C ALA A 309 -10.31 16.31 9.76
N ILE A 310 -9.01 16.22 10.05
CA ILE A 310 -8.50 15.80 11.35
C ILE A 310 -8.85 16.84 12.42
N ALA A 311 -8.57 18.11 12.15
CA ALA A 311 -8.82 19.20 13.11
C ALA A 311 -10.31 19.37 13.47
N GLU A 312 -11.24 19.06 12.57
CA GLU A 312 -12.68 19.04 12.84
C GLU A 312 -13.10 17.94 13.82
N VAL A 313 -12.39 16.80 13.83
CA VAL A 313 -12.68 15.73 14.80
C VAL A 313 -12.06 16.06 16.15
N ASP A 314 -10.77 16.32 16.18
CA ASP A 314 -10.04 16.82 17.35
C ASP A 314 -8.62 17.25 16.96
N SER A 315 -8.20 18.43 17.35
CA SER A 315 -6.86 18.98 17.04
C SER A 315 -5.70 18.27 17.75
N SER A 316 -5.99 17.41 18.74
CA SER A 316 -4.97 16.58 19.40
C SER A 316 -4.55 15.37 18.57
N ILE A 317 -5.29 15.02 17.51
CA ILE A 317 -4.98 13.87 16.67
C ILE A 317 -3.80 14.23 15.75
N VAL A 318 -2.69 13.50 15.90
CA VAL A 318 -1.47 13.68 15.11
C VAL A 318 -1.08 12.35 14.49
N ILE A 319 -1.06 12.25 13.16
CA ILE A 319 -0.58 11.07 12.46
C ILE A 319 0.93 10.96 12.66
N THR A 320 1.39 9.82 13.17
CA THR A 320 2.80 9.57 13.50
C THR A 320 3.45 8.57 12.56
N GLU A 321 2.67 7.71 11.91
CA GLU A 321 3.18 6.71 10.98
C GLU A 321 2.17 6.47 9.86
N TYR A 322 2.70 6.24 8.66
CA TYR A 322 1.97 5.92 7.44
C TYR A 322 2.72 4.88 6.65
N ILE A 323 2.09 3.74 6.40
CA ILE A 323 2.63 2.68 5.55
C ILE A 323 1.59 2.30 4.52
N ARG A 324 2.02 2.23 3.26
CA ARG A 324 1.22 1.80 2.12
C ARG A 324 1.95 0.72 1.33
N PHE A 325 1.28 -0.40 1.08
CA PHE A 325 1.75 -1.42 0.13
C PHE A 325 0.82 -1.45 -1.08
N GLU A 326 1.44 -1.54 -2.24
CA GLU A 326 0.77 -1.87 -3.49
C GLU A 326 1.32 -3.21 -4.00
N LEU A 327 0.44 -4.13 -4.33
CA LEU A 327 0.78 -5.48 -4.74
C LEU A 327 1.69 -5.47 -5.96
N GLY A 328 2.82 -6.16 -5.87
CA GLY A 328 3.78 -6.29 -6.95
C GLY A 328 4.59 -5.03 -7.25
N GLU A 329 4.48 -3.97 -6.45
CA GLU A 329 5.24 -2.75 -6.63
C GLU A 329 6.75 -3.01 -6.61
N GLY A 330 7.46 -2.56 -7.67
CA GLY A 330 8.90 -2.78 -7.85
C GLY A 330 9.29 -4.19 -8.33
N ILE A 331 8.33 -5.06 -8.67
CA ILE A 331 8.62 -6.32 -9.35
C ILE A 331 8.61 -6.08 -10.87
N GLU A 332 9.72 -6.35 -11.54
CA GLU A 332 9.75 -6.37 -13.01
C GLU A 332 8.90 -7.56 -13.50
N LYS A 333 7.73 -7.27 -14.05
CA LYS A 333 6.98 -8.28 -14.79
C LYS A 333 7.72 -8.53 -16.10
N LYS A 334 8.24 -9.75 -16.31
CA LYS A 334 8.62 -10.15 -17.66
C LYS A 334 7.33 -10.10 -18.48
N GLU A 335 7.28 -9.23 -19.48
CA GLU A 335 6.26 -9.35 -20.53
C GLU A 335 6.47 -10.73 -21.17
N GLU A 336 5.57 -11.65 -20.86
CA GLU A 336 5.53 -12.93 -21.57
C GLU A 336 5.07 -12.60 -22.99
N ASP A 337 6.00 -12.62 -23.91
CA ASP A 337 5.67 -12.58 -25.34
C ASP A 337 4.97 -13.90 -25.68
N PHE A 338 3.66 -13.90 -25.50
CA PHE A 338 2.79 -15.06 -25.75
C PHE A 338 2.98 -15.59 -27.17
N ALA A 339 3.33 -14.74 -28.13
CA ALA A 339 3.63 -15.13 -29.50
C ALA A 339 4.96 -15.92 -29.60
N ALA A 340 5.98 -15.51 -28.83
CA ALA A 340 7.26 -16.22 -28.74
C ALA A 340 7.12 -17.56 -28.01
N GLU A 341 6.27 -17.64 -26.99
CA GLU A 341 6.04 -18.88 -26.24
C GLU A 341 5.24 -19.89 -27.05
N VAL A 342 4.20 -19.45 -27.76
CA VAL A 342 3.45 -20.27 -28.71
C VAL A 342 4.36 -20.75 -29.86
N ALA A 343 5.23 -19.90 -30.40
CA ALA A 343 6.20 -20.28 -31.46
C ALA A 343 7.18 -21.33 -30.94
N LYS A 344 7.63 -21.25 -29.69
CA LYS A 344 8.53 -22.22 -29.04
C LYS A 344 7.83 -23.56 -28.80
N GLN A 345 6.55 -23.57 -28.46
CA GLN A 345 5.75 -24.79 -28.31
C GLN A 345 5.38 -25.42 -29.67
N MET A 346 5.24 -24.61 -30.72
CA MET A 346 4.96 -25.07 -32.08
C MET A 346 6.22 -25.54 -32.84
N GLY A 347 7.42 -25.53 -32.24
CA GLY A 347 8.64 -26.07 -32.81
C GLY A 347 9.19 -25.25 -34.00
N LYS A 348 8.90 -23.94 -34.03
CA LYS A 348 9.46 -23.00 -35.00
C LYS A 348 10.54 -22.13 -34.42
#